data_a7b14e7c46d302569ed8a19fd616963f
#
_entry.id   a7b14e7c46d302569ed8a19fd616963f
#
_cell.length_a   1.000
_cell.length_b   1.000
_cell.length_c   1.000
_cell.angle_alpha   90.00
_cell.angle_beta   90.00
_cell.angle_gamma   90.00
#
_symmetry.space_group_name_H-M   'P 1'
#
loop_
_entity.id
_entity.type
_entity.pdbx_description
1 polymer ?
#
loop_
_entity_poly.entity_id
_entity_poly.type
_entity_poly.pdbx_seq_one_letter_code
_entity_poly.pdbx_strand_id
1 'polypeptide(L)'
;MTSFHIYRTQYGRITVSKLTITLLLAVGALSLLGCNNRSQPAEQVLQPMQQSYQGVLPCADCSGLDTSLFLDSDGTFILKEVYLGTKDGDQTFAEYGKWARTADKLVLTNGQGEKRYFHPVDKSLVMLDQQGLPIKSTLNYQLEPSDQPLSKTPMPLSGMYKYFADAAIFTDCVTGKAFPVENNIELETGYLNARRNPGEPVFLTLNGYFDSRPSMEEGRTNKTLIPEGDIQFNANKSCEKK
;
A
#
# COMPACT_ATOMS: atom_id res chain seq x y z
N MET A 1 -53.91 1.59 -70.96
CA MET A 1 -52.93 1.97 -71.98
C MET A 1 -51.89 2.87 -71.35
N THR A 2 -50.80 2.33 -70.91
CA THR A 2 -49.65 3.13 -70.50
C THR A 2 -48.39 2.27 -70.60
N SER A 3 -47.54 2.73 -71.53
CA SER A 3 -46.33 2.08 -72.02
C SER A 3 -45.21 2.16 -71.01
N PHE A 4 -44.63 1.02 -70.68
CA PHE A 4 -43.41 0.93 -69.82
C PHE A 4 -42.17 0.98 -70.72
N HIS A 5 -41.35 2.01 -70.54
CA HIS A 5 -40.02 2.10 -71.14
C HIS A 5 -38.99 1.44 -70.23
N ILE A 6 -38.36 0.40 -70.75
CA ILE A 6 -37.25 -0.30 -70.06
C ILE A 6 -35.95 0.36 -70.51
N TYR A 7 -35.26 1.01 -69.54
CA TYR A 7 -33.89 1.48 -69.75
C TYR A 7 -32.91 0.33 -69.53
N ARG A 8 -32.18 -0.04 -70.54
CA ARG A 8 -31.15 -1.05 -70.53
C ARG A 8 -29.80 -0.38 -70.23
N THR A 9 -29.31 -0.50 -69.00
CA THR A 9 -27.97 -0.05 -68.63
C THR A 9 -26.91 -1.03 -69.13
N GLN A 10 -26.00 -0.56 -69.94
CA GLN A 10 -24.80 -1.30 -70.36
C GLN A 10 -23.77 -1.29 -69.27
N TYR A 11 -23.40 -2.46 -68.76
CA TYR A 11 -22.24 -2.65 -67.89
C TYR A 11 -20.96 -2.66 -68.72
N GLY A 12 -20.16 -1.60 -68.68
CA GLY A 12 -18.80 -1.59 -69.20
C GLY A 12 -17.90 -2.54 -68.38
N ARG A 13 -17.26 -3.49 -69.04
CA ARG A 13 -16.24 -4.37 -68.52
C ARG A 13 -15.00 -3.53 -68.13
N ILE A 14 -14.71 -3.36 -66.85
CA ILE A 14 -13.46 -2.80 -66.39
C ILE A 14 -12.41 -3.92 -66.45
N THR A 15 -11.50 -3.85 -67.38
CA THR A 15 -10.30 -4.71 -67.41
C THR A 15 -9.30 -4.15 -66.45
N VAL A 16 -9.27 -4.71 -65.22
CA VAL A 16 -8.23 -4.40 -64.22
C VAL A 16 -6.92 -5.02 -64.70
N SER A 17 -5.94 -4.18 -65.02
CA SER A 17 -4.63 -4.64 -65.47
C SER A 17 -3.90 -5.37 -64.32
N LYS A 18 -3.13 -6.43 -64.66
CA LYS A 18 -2.36 -7.23 -63.71
C LYS A 18 -1.39 -6.36 -62.86
N LEU A 19 -1.04 -5.17 -63.36
CA LEU A 19 -0.15 -4.23 -62.66
C LEU A 19 -0.82 -3.55 -61.44
N THR A 20 -2.13 -3.26 -61.54
CA THR A 20 -2.88 -2.64 -60.43
C THR A 20 -3.14 -3.62 -59.29
N ILE A 21 -3.30 -4.91 -59.55
CA ILE A 21 -3.46 -5.96 -58.52
C ILE A 21 -2.16 -6.16 -57.75
N THR A 22 -1.00 -6.11 -58.43
CA THR A 22 0.30 -6.24 -57.78
C THR A 22 0.63 -5.05 -56.88
N LEU A 23 0.21 -3.84 -57.25
CA LEU A 23 0.43 -2.64 -56.42
C LEU A 23 -0.46 -2.63 -55.16
N LEU A 24 -1.71 -3.09 -55.27
CA LEU A 24 -2.61 -3.23 -54.11
C LEU A 24 -2.15 -4.28 -53.11
N LEU A 25 -1.54 -5.38 -53.57
CA LEU A 25 -0.94 -6.40 -52.71
C LEU A 25 0.33 -5.90 -52.01
N ALA A 26 1.13 -5.04 -52.66
CA ALA A 26 2.34 -4.45 -52.07
C ALA A 26 2.01 -3.44 -50.94
N VAL A 27 0.95 -2.65 -51.07
CA VAL A 27 0.49 -1.69 -50.08
C VAL A 27 -0.12 -2.42 -48.85
N GLY A 28 -0.80 -3.54 -49.05
CA GLY A 28 -1.36 -4.38 -48.00
C GLY A 28 -0.28 -5.06 -47.12
N ALA A 29 0.89 -5.39 -47.70
CA ALA A 29 2.00 -6.02 -46.97
C ALA A 29 2.79 -5.04 -46.09
N LEU A 30 2.80 -3.74 -46.40
CA LEU A 30 3.49 -2.72 -45.58
C LEU A 30 2.71 -2.29 -44.33
N SER A 31 1.40 -2.54 -44.29
CA SER A 31 0.58 -2.21 -43.10
C SER A 31 0.67 -3.25 -41.98
N LEU A 32 1.34 -4.38 -42.16
CA LEU A 32 1.56 -5.40 -41.14
C LEU A 32 2.84 -5.20 -40.30
N LEU A 33 3.66 -4.18 -40.58
CA LEU A 33 4.90 -3.88 -39.87
C LEU A 33 4.73 -2.83 -38.75
N GLY A 34 3.49 -2.43 -38.48
CA GLY A 34 3.20 -1.28 -37.58
C GLY A 34 2.53 -1.60 -36.25
N CYS A 35 2.72 -2.76 -35.64
CA CYS A 35 2.33 -2.99 -34.24
C CYS A 35 3.34 -3.92 -33.56
N ASN A 36 4.57 -3.45 -33.41
CA ASN A 36 5.43 -3.98 -32.38
C ASN A 36 5.00 -3.32 -31.05
N ASN A 37 3.78 -3.60 -30.63
CA ASN A 37 3.36 -3.42 -29.25
C ASN A 37 4.18 -4.43 -28.44
N ARG A 38 5.41 -4.06 -28.08
CA ARG A 38 6.06 -4.65 -26.90
C ARG A 38 5.12 -4.28 -25.76
N SER A 39 4.18 -5.17 -25.48
CA SER A 39 3.57 -5.28 -24.17
C SER A 39 4.76 -5.40 -23.23
N GLN A 40 5.15 -4.30 -22.58
CA GLN A 40 5.99 -4.43 -21.38
C GLN A 40 5.26 -5.47 -20.55
N PRO A 41 5.92 -6.53 -20.10
CA PRO A 41 5.31 -7.48 -19.17
C PRO A 41 4.70 -6.62 -18.08
N ALA A 42 3.38 -6.72 -17.89
CA ALA A 42 2.72 -6.02 -16.79
C ALA A 42 3.51 -6.43 -15.54
N GLU A 43 4.11 -5.44 -14.88
CA GLU A 43 4.88 -5.67 -13.66
C GLU A 43 3.95 -6.40 -12.70
N GLN A 44 4.23 -7.67 -12.43
CA GLN A 44 3.39 -8.49 -11.59
C GLN A 44 3.51 -7.93 -10.17
N VAL A 45 2.46 -7.26 -9.72
CA VAL A 45 2.34 -6.89 -8.31
C VAL A 45 2.35 -8.20 -7.53
N LEU A 46 3.45 -8.44 -6.80
CA LEU A 46 3.57 -9.63 -5.98
C LEU A 46 2.46 -9.64 -4.93
N GLN A 47 1.82 -10.80 -4.74
CA GLN A 47 0.76 -10.97 -3.76
C GLN A 47 1.25 -10.50 -2.38
N PRO A 48 0.39 -9.83 -1.59
CA PRO A 48 0.72 -9.45 -0.23
C PRO A 48 1.22 -10.66 0.56
N MET A 49 2.39 -10.56 1.17
CA MET A 49 2.97 -11.62 1.98
C MET A 49 3.01 -11.17 3.44
N GLN A 50 2.61 -12.07 4.34
CA GLN A 50 2.87 -11.88 5.76
C GLN A 50 4.31 -12.29 6.03
N GLN A 51 5.21 -11.32 6.27
CA GLN A 51 6.62 -11.58 6.44
C GLN A 51 7.27 -10.52 7.35
N SER A 52 8.19 -10.99 8.22
CA SER A 52 9.02 -10.12 9.06
C SER A 52 10.45 -10.11 8.57
N TYR A 53 11.12 -8.96 8.77
CA TYR A 53 12.54 -8.76 8.47
C TYR A 53 13.21 -8.05 9.65
N GLN A 54 14.47 -8.32 9.87
CA GLN A 54 15.27 -7.68 10.91
C GLN A 54 16.71 -7.47 10.46
N GLY A 55 17.33 -6.40 10.99
CA GLY A 55 18.76 -6.12 10.81
C GLY A 55 19.18 -4.84 11.50
N VAL A 56 20.47 -4.68 11.69
CA VAL A 56 21.04 -3.43 12.19
C VAL A 56 21.54 -2.63 11.00
N LEU A 57 20.84 -1.54 10.70
CA LEU A 57 21.18 -0.60 9.64
C LEU A 57 22.16 0.47 10.13
N PRO A 58 22.93 1.10 9.23
CA PRO A 58 23.81 2.21 9.59
C PRO A 58 23.03 3.40 10.14
N CYS A 59 23.61 4.04 11.15
CA CYS A 59 23.09 5.24 11.78
C CYS A 59 24.18 6.34 11.76
N ALA A 60 23.77 7.60 11.53
CA ALA A 60 24.72 8.71 11.47
C ALA A 60 25.20 9.14 12.86
N ASP A 61 24.29 9.20 13.83
CA ASP A 61 24.51 9.76 15.17
C ASP A 61 24.28 8.75 16.29
N CYS A 62 24.29 7.44 15.97
CA CYS A 62 24.14 6.36 16.94
C CYS A 62 24.98 5.14 16.53
N SER A 63 25.07 4.14 17.40
CA SER A 63 25.88 2.94 17.17
C SER A 63 25.29 2.01 16.09
N GLY A 64 24.01 2.15 15.79
CA GLY A 64 23.28 1.38 14.80
C GLY A 64 21.78 1.56 14.96
N LEU A 65 21.03 1.21 13.92
CA LEU A 65 19.59 1.27 13.89
C LEU A 65 19.04 -0.16 13.84
N ASP A 66 18.70 -0.73 15.02
CA ASP A 66 18.07 -2.06 15.06
C ASP A 66 16.64 -1.95 14.51
N THR A 67 16.45 -2.50 13.32
CA THR A 67 15.26 -2.33 12.51
C THR A 67 14.50 -3.65 12.41
N SER A 68 13.22 -3.64 12.77
CA SER A 68 12.28 -4.73 12.59
C SER A 68 11.13 -4.26 11.69
N LEU A 69 10.95 -4.89 10.55
CA LEU A 69 9.88 -4.60 9.59
C LEU A 69 8.92 -5.78 9.50
N PHE A 70 7.65 -5.52 9.66
CA PHE A 70 6.57 -6.48 9.47
C PHE A 70 5.69 -6.04 8.29
N LEU A 71 5.55 -6.92 7.28
CA LEU A 71 4.70 -6.73 6.11
C LEU A 71 3.48 -7.62 6.24
N ASP A 72 2.32 -7.02 6.43
CA ASP A 72 1.07 -7.77 6.53
C ASP A 72 0.47 -8.04 5.15
N SER A 73 -0.23 -9.16 5.03
CA SER A 73 -0.96 -9.58 3.82
C SER A 73 -2.05 -8.60 3.41
N ASP A 74 -2.48 -7.72 4.31
CA ASP A 74 -3.48 -6.69 4.05
C ASP A 74 -2.92 -5.43 3.36
N GLY A 75 -1.62 -5.41 3.03
CA GLY A 75 -0.93 -4.28 2.40
C GLY A 75 -0.46 -3.20 3.37
N THR A 76 -0.48 -3.49 4.68
CA THR A 76 0.03 -2.58 5.70
C THR A 76 1.39 -3.05 6.24
N PHE A 77 2.17 -2.13 6.80
CA PHE A 77 3.41 -2.46 7.48
C PHE A 77 3.45 -1.87 8.89
N ILE A 78 4.25 -2.48 9.73
CA ILE A 78 4.75 -1.92 10.98
C ILE A 78 6.27 -1.93 10.90
N LEU A 79 6.89 -0.79 11.12
CA LEU A 79 8.34 -0.63 11.21
C LEU A 79 8.68 -0.19 12.63
N LYS A 80 9.52 -0.96 13.31
CA LYS A 80 10.10 -0.60 14.61
C LYS A 80 11.58 -0.35 14.43
N GLU A 81 12.07 0.74 14.98
CA GLU A 81 13.48 1.12 14.97
C GLU A 81 13.95 1.46 16.37
N VAL A 82 15.09 0.88 16.78
CA VAL A 82 15.78 1.21 18.00
C VAL A 82 17.11 1.87 17.64
N TYR A 83 17.23 3.14 17.97
CA TYR A 83 18.48 3.90 17.83
C TYR A 83 19.39 3.53 18.98
N LEU A 84 20.41 2.70 18.70
CA LEU A 84 21.30 2.13 19.72
C LEU A 84 22.39 3.12 20.14
N GLY A 85 22.60 3.25 21.44
CA GLY A 85 23.71 4.03 22.00
C GLY A 85 23.64 5.52 21.69
N THR A 86 22.45 6.12 21.69
CA THR A 86 22.32 7.58 21.62
C THR A 86 22.76 8.22 22.93
N LYS A 87 22.94 9.55 22.97
CA LYS A 87 23.35 10.28 24.18
C LYS A 87 22.42 10.07 25.38
N ASP A 88 21.14 9.83 25.08
CA ASP A 88 20.08 9.66 26.09
C ASP A 88 19.70 8.18 26.29
N GLY A 89 20.57 7.25 25.86
CA GLY A 89 20.30 5.82 25.81
C GLY A 89 19.59 5.39 24.54
N ASP A 90 19.16 4.13 24.49
CA ASP A 90 18.45 3.61 23.32
C ASP A 90 17.06 4.25 23.19
N GLN A 91 16.75 4.71 21.98
CA GLN A 91 15.47 5.33 21.65
C GLN A 91 14.68 4.45 20.70
N THR A 92 13.44 4.11 21.07
CA THR A 92 12.57 3.23 20.27
C THR A 92 11.45 4.00 19.62
N PHE A 93 11.27 3.80 18.34
CA PHE A 93 10.16 4.35 17.54
C PHE A 93 9.47 3.24 16.77
N ALA A 94 8.19 3.44 16.52
CA ALA A 94 7.44 2.59 15.60
C ALA A 94 6.55 3.45 14.70
N GLU A 95 6.34 2.98 13.49
CA GLU A 95 5.45 3.62 12.53
C GLU A 95 4.61 2.58 11.77
N TYR A 96 3.45 3.03 11.32
CA TYR A 96 2.47 2.25 10.58
C TYR A 96 2.15 2.93 9.24
N GLY A 97 1.93 2.13 8.21
CA GLY A 97 1.56 2.66 6.91
C GLY A 97 1.19 1.59 5.91
N LYS A 98 1.27 1.96 4.63
CA LYS A 98 1.03 1.09 3.48
C LYS A 98 2.33 0.65 2.85
N TRP A 99 2.36 -0.58 2.35
CA TRP A 99 3.44 -1.03 1.51
C TRP A 99 2.94 -1.44 0.12
N ALA A 100 3.82 -1.29 -0.86
CA ALA A 100 3.64 -1.80 -2.21
C ALA A 100 4.93 -2.47 -2.67
N ARG A 101 4.83 -3.55 -3.43
CA ARG A 101 6.00 -4.30 -3.90
C ARG A 101 5.86 -4.66 -5.38
N THR A 102 6.94 -4.46 -6.10
CA THR A 102 7.19 -5.01 -7.43
C THR A 102 8.32 -6.04 -7.36
N ALA A 103 8.76 -6.58 -8.50
CA ALA A 103 9.93 -7.49 -8.52
C ALA A 103 11.19 -6.80 -7.98
N ASP A 104 11.38 -5.51 -8.29
CA ASP A 104 12.62 -4.79 -8.04
C ASP A 104 12.57 -3.84 -6.85
N LYS A 105 11.38 -3.55 -6.31
CA LYS A 105 11.24 -2.53 -5.28
C LYS A 105 10.10 -2.80 -4.30
N LEU A 106 10.41 -2.66 -3.02
CA LEU A 106 9.45 -2.53 -1.94
C LEU A 106 9.41 -1.05 -1.51
N VAL A 107 8.24 -0.47 -1.43
CA VAL A 107 8.02 0.91 -1.00
C VAL A 107 7.12 0.90 0.23
N LEU A 108 7.60 1.48 1.32
CA LEU A 108 6.82 1.78 2.51
C LEU A 108 6.38 3.24 2.43
N THR A 109 5.14 3.54 2.75
CA THR A 109 4.61 4.92 2.83
C THR A 109 3.91 5.09 4.17
N ASN A 110 4.44 5.95 5.04
CA ASN A 110 3.89 6.21 6.37
C ASN A 110 2.73 7.24 6.36
N GLY A 111 2.23 7.59 7.53
CA GLY A 111 1.11 8.52 7.70
C GLY A 111 1.37 9.94 7.21
N GLN A 112 2.62 10.37 7.22
CA GLN A 112 3.08 11.68 6.75
C GLN A 112 3.29 11.71 5.23
N GLY A 113 3.21 10.54 4.57
CA GLY A 113 3.49 10.40 3.14
C GLY A 113 4.97 10.23 2.83
N GLU A 114 5.82 10.07 3.86
CA GLU A 114 7.24 9.77 3.68
C GLU A 114 7.42 8.36 3.17
N LYS A 115 8.44 8.17 2.34
CA LYS A 115 8.70 6.89 1.68
C LYS A 115 10.05 6.33 2.08
N ARG A 116 10.09 5.01 2.30
CA ARG A 116 11.31 4.22 2.40
C ARG A 116 11.30 3.16 1.32
N TYR A 117 12.46 2.93 0.76
CA TYR A 117 12.63 2.05 -0.39
C TYR A 117 13.59 0.92 -0.05
N PHE A 118 13.23 -0.28 -0.48
CA PHE A 118 14.08 -1.47 -0.39
C PHE A 118 14.10 -2.19 -1.73
N HIS A 119 15.23 -2.79 -2.03
CA HIS A 119 15.39 -3.72 -3.15
C HIS A 119 15.33 -5.15 -2.62
N PRO A 120 14.35 -5.96 -3.07
CA PRO A 120 14.32 -7.38 -2.72
C PRO A 120 15.50 -8.11 -3.36
N VAL A 121 16.28 -8.82 -2.54
CA VAL A 121 17.40 -9.66 -3.00
C VAL A 121 17.21 -11.04 -2.38
N ASP A 122 16.91 -12.02 -3.20
CA ASP A 122 16.54 -13.37 -2.73
C ASP A 122 15.39 -13.31 -1.71
N LYS A 123 15.69 -13.60 -0.44
CA LYS A 123 14.72 -13.54 0.66
C LYS A 123 14.87 -12.29 1.52
N SER A 124 15.89 -11.46 1.28
CA SER A 124 16.26 -10.31 2.09
C SER A 124 15.82 -9.00 1.45
N LEU A 125 15.94 -7.90 2.18
CA LEU A 125 15.64 -6.56 1.70
C LEU A 125 16.88 -5.69 1.87
N VAL A 126 17.35 -5.06 0.79
CA VAL A 126 18.45 -4.09 0.83
C VAL A 126 17.86 -2.68 0.77
N MET A 127 18.15 -1.86 1.77
CA MET A 127 17.68 -0.47 1.84
C MET A 127 18.26 0.34 0.68
N LEU A 128 17.42 1.17 0.06
CA LEU A 128 17.77 2.13 -0.98
C LEU A 128 17.80 3.55 -0.39
N ASP A 129 18.36 4.49 -1.14
CA ASP A 129 18.33 5.90 -0.75
C ASP A 129 16.92 6.53 -0.86
N GLN A 130 16.79 7.81 -0.52
CA GLN A 130 15.51 8.54 -0.56
C GLN A 130 14.95 8.72 -1.98
N GLN A 131 15.74 8.49 -3.03
CA GLN A 131 15.33 8.49 -4.42
C GLN A 131 15.00 7.08 -4.92
N GLY A 132 15.19 6.06 -4.07
CA GLY A 132 15.00 4.65 -4.41
C GLY A 132 16.12 4.11 -5.29
N LEU A 133 17.34 4.66 -5.17
CA LEU A 133 18.55 4.20 -5.86
C LEU A 133 19.46 3.42 -4.90
N PRO A 134 20.33 2.53 -5.42
CA PRO A 134 21.27 1.77 -4.59
C PRO A 134 22.24 2.68 -3.84
N ILE A 135 22.41 2.45 -2.54
CA ILE A 135 23.37 3.14 -1.68
C ILE A 135 24.77 2.58 -1.95
N LYS A 136 25.69 3.42 -2.36
CA LYS A 136 27.11 3.05 -2.57
C LYS A 136 27.86 3.14 -1.23
N SER A 137 27.95 2.04 -0.52
CA SER A 137 28.58 1.94 0.79
C SER A 137 29.12 0.54 1.04
N THR A 138 30.06 0.40 1.97
CA THR A 138 30.57 -0.88 2.50
C THR A 138 29.85 -1.29 3.79
N LEU A 139 28.94 -0.43 4.30
CA LEU A 139 28.16 -0.72 5.49
C LEU A 139 26.99 -1.66 5.17
N ASN A 140 26.45 -2.31 6.20
CA ASN A 140 25.32 -3.22 6.04
C ASN A 140 24.00 -2.42 5.93
N TYR A 141 23.34 -2.52 4.78
CA TYR A 141 21.99 -1.96 4.54
C TYR A 141 20.93 -3.05 4.34
N GLN A 142 21.20 -4.27 4.80
CA GLN A 142 20.37 -5.44 4.55
C GLN A 142 19.55 -5.81 5.79
N LEU A 143 18.27 -6.13 5.55
CA LEU A 143 17.36 -6.76 6.49
C LEU A 143 17.14 -8.20 6.06
N GLU A 144 17.31 -9.13 7.00
CA GLU A 144 17.11 -10.56 6.79
C GLU A 144 15.71 -10.99 7.19
N PRO A 145 15.15 -12.04 6.58
CA PRO A 145 13.91 -12.65 7.04
C PRO A 145 14.01 -13.05 8.50
N SER A 146 12.93 -12.83 9.23
CA SER A 146 12.85 -13.20 10.65
C SER A 146 11.44 -13.71 11.00
N ASP A 147 11.33 -14.40 12.13
CA ASP A 147 10.06 -14.87 12.69
C ASP A 147 9.59 -13.97 13.85
N GLN A 148 9.97 -12.69 13.82
CA GLN A 148 9.57 -11.74 14.85
C GLN A 148 8.05 -11.54 14.84
N PRO A 149 7.40 -11.57 16.02
CA PRO A 149 5.99 -11.23 16.14
C PRO A 149 5.76 -9.74 15.86
N LEU A 150 4.50 -9.35 15.69
CA LEU A 150 4.09 -7.95 15.62
C LEU A 150 4.69 -7.16 16.79
N SER A 151 5.28 -6.01 16.48
CA SER A 151 5.78 -5.11 17.52
C SER A 151 4.62 -4.55 18.35
N LYS A 152 4.77 -4.61 19.68
CA LYS A 152 3.88 -3.96 20.64
C LYS A 152 4.38 -2.58 21.08
N THR A 153 5.32 -2.00 20.34
CA THR A 153 5.76 -0.63 20.56
C THR A 153 4.63 0.32 20.19
N PRO A 154 4.16 1.18 21.09
CA PRO A 154 3.15 2.18 20.79
C PRO A 154 3.65 3.13 19.69
N MET A 155 2.76 3.51 18.78
CA MET A 155 3.04 4.41 17.69
C MET A 155 1.91 5.43 17.51
N PRO A 156 2.19 6.64 16.99
CA PRO A 156 1.16 7.64 16.75
C PRO A 156 0.20 7.17 15.65
N LEU A 157 -1.09 7.16 15.95
CA LEU A 157 -2.15 6.78 15.03
C LEU A 157 -3.18 7.91 14.93
N SER A 158 -3.80 8.05 13.76
CA SER A 158 -4.91 8.98 13.55
C SER A 158 -6.00 8.32 12.70
N GLY A 159 -7.25 8.50 13.10
CA GLY A 159 -8.37 7.85 12.42
C GLY A 159 -9.72 8.33 12.89
N MET A 160 -10.76 7.71 12.34
CA MET A 160 -12.15 7.93 12.74
C MET A 160 -12.56 6.81 13.71
N TYR A 161 -12.87 7.18 14.94
CA TYR A 161 -13.35 6.25 15.95
C TYR A 161 -14.85 6.30 16.08
N LYS A 162 -15.47 5.14 16.21
CA LYS A 162 -16.89 4.96 16.45
C LYS A 162 -17.12 3.88 17.50
N TYR A 163 -17.96 4.19 18.49
CA TYR A 163 -18.50 3.19 19.42
C TYR A 163 -20.01 3.14 19.29
N PHE A 164 -20.54 1.97 18.97
CA PHE A 164 -21.97 1.76 18.79
C PHE A 164 -22.33 0.29 19.01
N ALA A 165 -23.40 0.01 19.77
CA ALA A 165 -23.88 -1.34 20.08
C ALA A 165 -22.75 -2.27 20.56
N ASP A 166 -21.99 -1.82 21.57
CA ASP A 166 -20.86 -2.50 22.22
C ASP A 166 -19.69 -2.84 21.28
N ALA A 167 -19.67 -2.26 20.08
CA ALA A 167 -18.56 -2.41 19.15
C ALA A 167 -17.75 -1.11 19.01
N ALA A 168 -16.46 -1.20 19.31
CA ALA A 168 -15.49 -0.13 19.11
C ALA A 168 -14.71 -0.38 17.82
N ILE A 169 -14.77 0.56 16.89
CA ILE A 169 -14.08 0.50 15.58
C ILE A 169 -13.25 1.76 15.37
N PHE A 170 -12.01 1.58 15.01
CA PHE A 170 -11.09 2.62 14.57
C PHE A 170 -10.82 2.46 13.07
N THR A 171 -11.14 3.47 12.28
CA THR A 171 -10.82 3.51 10.84
C THR A 171 -9.61 4.41 10.64
N ASP A 172 -8.47 3.82 10.32
CA ASP A 172 -7.19 4.51 10.18
C ASP A 172 -7.18 5.45 8.97
N CYS A 173 -6.72 6.69 9.16
CA CYS A 173 -6.67 7.71 8.10
C CYS A 173 -5.63 7.40 7.01
N VAL A 174 -4.55 6.71 7.34
CA VAL A 174 -3.44 6.44 6.41
C VAL A 174 -3.84 5.36 5.40
N THR A 175 -4.42 4.29 5.91
CA THR A 175 -4.73 3.09 5.14
C THR A 175 -6.20 2.99 4.73
N GLY A 176 -7.10 3.67 5.45
CA GLY A 176 -8.55 3.55 5.31
C GLY A 176 -9.09 2.24 5.88
N LYS A 177 -8.27 1.45 6.57
CA LYS A 177 -8.68 0.16 7.14
C LYS A 177 -9.36 0.36 8.49
N ALA A 178 -10.36 -0.48 8.75
CA ALA A 178 -11.10 -0.49 9.99
C ALA A 178 -10.60 -1.64 10.89
N PHE A 179 -10.34 -1.32 12.16
CA PHE A 179 -9.85 -2.24 13.16
C PHE A 179 -10.78 -2.27 14.37
N PRO A 180 -11.08 -3.45 14.93
CA PRO A 180 -11.64 -3.55 16.27
C PRO A 180 -10.69 -2.91 17.27
N VAL A 181 -11.25 -2.40 18.37
CA VAL A 181 -10.46 -1.80 19.46
C VAL A 181 -10.76 -2.52 20.75
N GLU A 182 -9.72 -2.98 21.45
CA GLU A 182 -9.80 -3.50 22.81
C GLU A 182 -9.28 -2.48 23.83
N ASN A 183 -9.52 -2.71 25.13
CA ASN A 183 -9.15 -1.81 26.23
C ASN A 183 -9.65 -0.36 25.99
N ASN A 184 -10.89 -0.24 25.53
CA ASN A 184 -11.44 0.97 24.98
C ASN A 184 -12.25 1.83 25.95
N ILE A 185 -12.22 1.58 27.26
CA ILE A 185 -13.04 2.30 28.28
C ILE A 185 -12.79 3.81 28.23
N GLU A 186 -11.54 4.22 28.16
CA GLU A 186 -11.15 5.63 28.04
C GLU A 186 -11.62 6.23 26.72
N LEU A 187 -11.46 5.47 25.60
CA LEU A 187 -11.93 5.87 24.28
C LEU A 187 -13.45 6.00 24.23
N GLU A 188 -14.18 5.08 24.83
CA GLU A 188 -15.64 5.14 24.93
C GLU A 188 -16.08 6.43 25.62
N THR A 189 -15.54 6.71 26.80
CA THR A 189 -15.86 7.93 27.56
C THR A 189 -15.54 9.20 26.77
N GLY A 190 -14.36 9.28 26.16
CA GLY A 190 -13.96 10.42 25.33
C GLY A 190 -14.84 10.60 24.10
N TYR A 191 -15.20 9.50 23.43
CA TYR A 191 -16.09 9.48 22.29
C TYR A 191 -17.50 9.96 22.63
N LEU A 192 -18.08 9.46 23.73
CA LEU A 192 -19.41 9.87 24.19
C LEU A 192 -19.50 11.36 24.47
N ASN A 193 -18.42 11.97 24.97
CA ASN A 193 -18.32 13.40 25.22
C ASN A 193 -18.10 14.22 23.94
N ALA A 194 -17.44 13.66 22.93
CA ALA A 194 -17.07 14.37 21.69
C ALA A 194 -18.07 14.22 20.55
N ARG A 195 -18.82 13.10 20.49
CA ARG A 195 -19.77 12.84 19.41
C ARG A 195 -20.95 13.81 19.43
N ARG A 196 -21.47 14.16 18.27
CA ARG A 196 -22.70 14.95 18.12
C ARG A 196 -23.95 14.07 18.11
N ASN A 197 -23.87 12.93 17.41
CA ASN A 197 -24.96 11.98 17.29
C ASN A 197 -24.50 10.55 17.64
N PRO A 198 -25.40 9.68 18.13
CA PRO A 198 -25.07 8.27 18.36
C PRO A 198 -24.56 7.59 17.07
N GLY A 199 -23.43 6.88 17.15
CA GLY A 199 -22.84 6.16 16.00
C GLY A 199 -22.12 7.04 14.98
N GLU A 200 -22.08 8.36 15.16
CA GLU A 200 -21.30 9.27 14.30
C GLU A 200 -19.80 9.09 14.57
N PRO A 201 -18.96 8.83 13.54
CA PRO A 201 -17.52 8.70 13.75
C PRO A 201 -16.90 10.04 14.16
N VAL A 202 -15.98 10.02 15.12
CA VAL A 202 -15.24 11.21 15.59
C VAL A 202 -13.75 10.99 15.32
N PHE A 203 -13.07 12.03 14.84
CA PHE A 203 -11.64 11.99 14.63
C PHE A 203 -10.91 11.82 15.96
N LEU A 204 -9.94 10.91 15.97
CA LEU A 204 -9.14 10.51 17.11
C LEU A 204 -7.67 10.47 16.73
N THR A 205 -6.81 11.00 17.59
CA THR A 205 -5.38 10.68 17.63
C THR A 205 -5.07 9.98 18.93
N LEU A 206 -4.18 9.01 18.88
CA LEU A 206 -3.72 8.25 20.05
C LEU A 206 -2.35 7.64 19.79
N ASN A 207 -1.67 7.23 20.86
CA ASN A 207 -0.62 6.22 20.78
C ASN A 207 -1.22 4.84 21.03
N GLY A 208 -0.79 3.85 20.26
CA GLY A 208 -1.26 2.48 20.37
C GLY A 208 -0.47 1.52 19.49
N TYR A 209 -0.78 0.25 19.60
CA TYR A 209 -0.19 -0.79 18.75
C TYR A 209 -1.26 -1.76 18.25
N PHE A 210 -0.91 -2.56 17.26
CA PHE A 210 -1.78 -3.63 16.77
C PHE A 210 -1.38 -4.97 17.36
N ASP A 211 -2.37 -5.77 17.75
CA ASP A 211 -2.17 -7.15 18.19
C ASP A 211 -3.11 -8.09 17.41
N SER A 212 -2.72 -9.35 17.31
CA SER A 212 -3.56 -10.39 16.70
C SER A 212 -4.45 -10.99 17.78
N ARG A 213 -5.76 -10.81 17.67
CA ARG A 213 -6.75 -11.31 18.61
C ARG A 213 -7.67 -12.34 17.96
N PRO A 214 -8.17 -13.32 18.71
CA PRO A 214 -9.19 -14.23 18.20
C PRO A 214 -10.38 -13.45 17.63
N SER A 215 -10.85 -13.86 16.46
CA SER A 215 -12.07 -13.34 15.86
C SER A 215 -13.29 -14.03 16.47
N MET A 216 -14.48 -13.44 16.32
CA MET A 216 -15.75 -14.13 16.61
C MET A 216 -15.99 -15.30 15.62
N GLU A 217 -15.32 -15.32 14.48
CA GLU A 217 -15.31 -16.45 13.54
C GLU A 217 -14.26 -17.47 13.99
N GLU A 218 -14.68 -18.71 14.21
CA GLU A 218 -13.82 -19.79 14.67
C GLU A 218 -12.60 -19.98 13.77
N GLY A 219 -11.42 -20.09 14.39
CA GLY A 219 -10.14 -20.29 13.70
C GLY A 219 -9.57 -19.06 12.98
N ARG A 220 -10.20 -17.88 13.13
CA ARG A 220 -9.68 -16.62 12.57
C ARG A 220 -9.15 -15.70 13.66
N THR A 221 -8.23 -14.84 13.23
CA THR A 221 -7.71 -13.73 14.06
C THR A 221 -7.97 -12.40 13.36
N ASN A 222 -8.22 -11.37 14.17
CA ASN A 222 -8.33 -10.00 13.70
C ASN A 222 -7.12 -9.20 14.19
N LYS A 223 -6.59 -8.32 13.34
CA LYS A 223 -5.70 -7.25 13.76
C LYS A 223 -6.54 -6.25 14.56
N THR A 224 -6.23 -6.10 15.83
CA THR A 224 -6.98 -5.29 16.80
C THR A 224 -6.09 -4.18 17.32
N LEU A 225 -6.62 -2.96 17.40
CA LEU A 225 -5.94 -1.81 17.98
C LEU A 225 -6.01 -1.89 19.52
N ILE A 226 -4.86 -1.75 20.16
CA ILE A 226 -4.71 -1.60 21.60
C ILE A 226 -4.24 -0.17 21.89
N PRO A 227 -5.06 0.69 22.49
CA PRO A 227 -4.68 2.05 22.88
C PRO A 227 -3.72 2.06 24.07
N GLU A 228 -2.71 2.96 24.05
CA GLU A 228 -1.68 3.09 25.10
C GLU A 228 -1.52 4.55 25.56
N GLY A 229 -2.39 5.47 25.15
CA GLY A 229 -2.40 6.85 25.63
C GLY A 229 -2.41 7.93 24.56
N ASP A 230 -2.15 9.16 24.96
CA ASP A 230 -2.20 10.38 24.12
C ASP A 230 -3.52 10.53 23.35
N ILE A 231 -4.63 10.14 24.01
CA ILE A 231 -5.97 10.08 23.43
C ILE A 231 -6.53 11.50 23.28
N GLN A 232 -6.80 11.91 22.03
CA GLN A 232 -7.39 13.22 21.74
C GLN A 232 -8.48 13.10 20.69
N PHE A 233 -9.73 13.45 21.08
CA PHE A 233 -10.87 13.52 20.16
C PHE A 233 -11.05 14.93 19.60
N ASN A 234 -11.43 15.01 18.31
CA ASN A 234 -11.74 16.28 17.66
C ASN A 234 -12.98 16.13 16.75
N ALA A 235 -14.13 16.58 17.22
CA ALA A 235 -15.41 16.51 16.50
C ALA A 235 -15.46 17.39 15.22
N ASN A 236 -14.50 18.31 15.03
CA ASN A 236 -14.44 19.20 13.87
C ASN A 236 -13.40 18.77 12.81
N LYS A 237 -12.72 17.66 13.05
CA LYS A 237 -11.70 17.11 12.14
C LYS A 237 -12.17 15.79 11.52
N SER A 238 -11.67 15.47 10.35
CA SER A 238 -11.85 14.18 9.68
C SER A 238 -10.55 13.80 9.00
N CYS A 239 -10.44 12.55 8.55
CA CYS A 239 -9.32 12.16 7.68
C CYS A 239 -9.32 13.03 6.41
N GLU A 240 -8.16 13.55 6.04
CA GLU A 240 -8.01 14.22 4.75
C GLU A 240 -8.29 13.23 3.63
N LYS A 241 -9.12 13.62 2.66
CA LYS A 241 -9.31 12.83 1.44
C LYS A 241 -8.03 12.93 0.62
N LYS A 242 -7.29 11.83 0.55
CA LYS A 242 -6.14 11.70 -0.36
C LYS A 242 -6.57 11.31 -1.76
#